data_ed2cf0f495ca63296e11cdda3225d4ac
#
_entry.id   ed2cf0f495ca63296e11cdda3225d4ac
#
_cell.length_a   1.000
_cell.length_b   1.000
_cell.length_c   1.000
_cell.angle_alpha   90.00
_cell.angle_beta   90.00
_cell.angle_gamma   90.00
#
_symmetry.space_group_name_H-M   'P 1'
#
loop_
_entity.id
_entity.type
_entity.pdbx_description
1 polymer ?
#
loop_
_entity_poly.entity_id
_entity_poly.type
_entity_poly.pdbx_seq_one_letter_code
_entity_poly.pdbx_strand_id
1 'polypeptide(L)'
;MQTETVLRQALTERIKPVVIINKVDRALLELQVGKEDLFQSFSRTIESVNVIVSTYHDAALGDVQVYPDKGTVAFGSGLHGWGFTLRQFAARYSKKFGVDKEKMMAKLWGDNFFNPATKKWSTKSTDADGKSLERAFNMFVLDPIYKIFDAVMNYKKDNITSMLEKLDVKLLQDERDLEGKALLKVVMRKFLPAGDSLLEMIVINLPSPATAQRYRVETLYEGPMDDESAIGIRDCDPNAPLVLYVSKMVPTSDKGRFYAFGRVFSGTVRSGPKYRIQGPNYLPGKKDDLFVKAVQRTILMMGRYIEPIEDCPAGNIVGLVGIDQFLLKSGTITSSETAHNMKVMKFSVSPVVQVAVEVKNAADLPKLVEGLKRLSKSDPCVQAWIAETGEHIVAGAGELHLEICLKVRRAATCYKVLSDKIMVNIKIGS
;
A
#
# COMPACT_ATOMS: atom_id res chain seq x y z
N MET A 1 4.56 3.10 -15.81
CA MET A 1 4.78 1.65 -15.92
C MET A 1 4.55 0.92 -14.60
N GLN A 2 5.35 1.06 -13.53
CA GLN A 2 5.16 0.26 -12.28
C GLN A 2 3.76 0.41 -11.66
N THR A 3 3.25 1.63 -11.49
CA THR A 3 1.90 1.87 -10.94
C THR A 3 0.81 1.25 -11.82
N GLU A 4 0.96 1.30 -13.13
CA GLU A 4 0.04 0.69 -14.08
C GLU A 4 0.03 -0.84 -13.92
N THR A 5 1.19 -1.48 -13.87
CA THR A 5 1.31 -2.94 -13.69
C THR A 5 0.65 -3.39 -12.39
N VAL A 6 0.91 -2.69 -11.28
CA VAL A 6 0.30 -3.01 -9.98
C VAL A 6 -1.21 -2.79 -10.00
N LEU A 7 -1.69 -1.71 -10.64
CA LEU A 7 -3.12 -1.44 -10.75
C LEU A 7 -3.84 -2.50 -11.59
N ARG A 8 -3.27 -2.90 -12.73
CA ARG A 8 -3.80 -4.00 -13.56
C ARG A 8 -3.89 -5.30 -12.77
N GLN A 9 -2.83 -5.65 -12.04
CA GLN A 9 -2.81 -6.85 -11.20
C GLN A 9 -3.88 -6.79 -10.10
N ALA A 10 -4.01 -5.65 -9.42
CA ALA A 10 -5.02 -5.47 -8.38
C ALA A 10 -6.45 -5.64 -8.92
N LEU A 11 -6.74 -5.09 -10.10
CA LEU A 11 -8.06 -5.23 -10.73
C LEU A 11 -8.34 -6.68 -11.17
N THR A 12 -7.33 -7.38 -11.70
CA THR A 12 -7.44 -8.81 -12.05
C THR A 12 -7.76 -9.66 -10.81
N GLU A 13 -7.21 -9.28 -9.65
CA GLU A 13 -7.48 -9.92 -8.35
C GLU A 13 -8.77 -9.43 -7.68
N ARG A 14 -9.61 -8.69 -8.38
CA ARG A 14 -10.87 -8.11 -7.88
C ARG A 14 -10.69 -7.23 -6.65
N ILE A 15 -9.63 -6.40 -6.65
CA ILE A 15 -9.35 -5.44 -5.57
C ILE A 15 -9.88 -4.08 -5.98
N LYS A 16 -10.75 -3.47 -5.15
CA LYS A 16 -11.26 -2.12 -5.37
C LYS A 16 -10.19 -1.08 -5.05
N PRO A 17 -9.82 -0.18 -6.01
CA PRO A 17 -8.78 0.80 -5.80
C PRO A 17 -9.30 2.08 -5.14
N VAL A 18 -8.44 2.75 -4.38
CA VAL A 18 -8.49 4.17 -4.03
C VAL A 18 -7.14 4.79 -4.35
N VAL A 19 -7.10 6.07 -4.66
CA VAL A 19 -5.88 6.74 -5.14
C VAL A 19 -5.41 7.80 -4.16
N ILE A 20 -4.11 7.85 -3.93
CA ILE A 20 -3.45 8.90 -3.16
C ILE A 20 -2.40 9.57 -4.05
N ILE A 21 -2.59 10.85 -4.34
CA ILE A 21 -1.60 11.69 -5.02
C ILE A 21 -0.64 12.23 -3.95
N ASN A 22 0.52 11.59 -3.87
CA ASN A 22 1.54 11.89 -2.87
C ASN A 22 2.55 12.93 -3.38
N LYS A 23 3.36 13.45 -2.47
CA LYS A 23 4.44 14.43 -2.73
C LYS A 23 3.95 15.80 -3.24
N VAL A 24 2.75 16.21 -2.81
CA VAL A 24 2.21 17.54 -3.13
C VAL A 24 3.09 18.65 -2.55
N ASP A 25 3.78 18.41 -1.43
CA ASP A 25 4.77 19.30 -0.85
C ASP A 25 5.89 19.69 -1.83
N ARG A 26 6.34 18.77 -2.69
CA ARG A 26 7.35 19.07 -3.71
C ARG A 26 6.83 20.01 -4.79
N ALA A 27 5.58 19.86 -5.20
CA ALA A 27 4.95 20.75 -6.16
C ALA A 27 4.88 22.19 -5.62
N LEU A 28 4.66 22.34 -4.31
CA LEU A 28 4.53 23.64 -3.64
C LEU A 28 5.89 24.25 -3.28
N LEU A 29 6.84 23.48 -2.75
CA LEU A 29 8.12 23.98 -2.22
C LEU A 29 9.23 24.03 -3.26
N GLU A 30 9.33 23.00 -4.10
CA GLU A 30 10.43 22.84 -5.04
C GLU A 30 10.08 23.39 -6.42
N LEU A 31 8.92 22.99 -6.96
CA LEU A 31 8.48 23.35 -8.30
C LEU A 31 7.71 24.66 -8.34
N GLN A 32 7.17 25.12 -7.22
CA GLN A 32 6.39 26.35 -7.08
C GLN A 32 5.30 26.49 -8.15
N VAL A 33 4.60 25.38 -8.41
CA VAL A 33 3.57 25.27 -9.45
C VAL A 33 2.37 26.18 -9.09
N GLY A 34 1.78 26.84 -10.07
CA GLY A 34 0.54 27.62 -9.89
C GLY A 34 -0.66 26.75 -9.54
N LYS A 35 -1.69 27.32 -8.90
CA LYS A 35 -2.88 26.58 -8.45
C LYS A 35 -3.60 25.87 -9.60
N GLU A 36 -3.79 26.54 -10.74
CA GLU A 36 -4.49 25.96 -11.89
C GLU A 36 -3.64 24.86 -12.54
N ASP A 37 -2.34 25.06 -12.69
CA ASP A 37 -1.43 24.05 -13.24
C ASP A 37 -1.39 22.80 -12.36
N LEU A 38 -1.43 22.99 -11.03
CA LEU A 38 -1.49 21.91 -10.07
C LEU A 38 -2.80 21.13 -10.18
N PHE A 39 -3.95 21.83 -10.30
CA PHE A 39 -5.23 21.19 -10.55
C PHE A 39 -5.22 20.37 -11.86
N GLN A 40 -4.73 20.95 -12.95
CA GLN A 40 -4.63 20.27 -14.23
C GLN A 40 -3.72 19.04 -14.18
N SER A 41 -2.64 19.10 -13.40
CA SER A 41 -1.75 17.96 -13.16
C SER A 41 -2.46 16.84 -12.40
N PHE A 42 -3.25 17.18 -11.38
CA PHE A 42 -4.07 16.21 -10.65
C PHE A 42 -5.14 15.58 -11.54
N SER A 43 -5.86 16.38 -12.31
CA SER A 43 -6.90 15.90 -13.24
C SER A 43 -6.34 14.90 -14.23
N ARG A 44 -5.23 15.24 -14.92
CA ARG A 44 -4.56 14.35 -15.86
C ARG A 44 -4.09 13.04 -15.21
N THR A 45 -3.60 13.09 -13.98
CA THR A 45 -3.18 11.89 -13.25
C THR A 45 -4.36 10.96 -12.96
N ILE A 46 -5.48 11.53 -12.51
CA ILE A 46 -6.71 10.78 -12.22
C ILE A 46 -7.32 10.20 -13.50
N GLU A 47 -7.38 10.98 -14.58
CA GLU A 47 -7.83 10.52 -15.88
C GLU A 47 -6.98 9.35 -16.40
N SER A 48 -5.65 9.43 -16.29
CA SER A 48 -4.74 8.35 -16.66
C SER A 48 -4.99 7.06 -15.86
N VAL A 49 -5.31 7.17 -14.57
CA VAL A 49 -5.69 6.03 -13.75
C VAL A 49 -7.03 5.45 -14.23
N ASN A 50 -8.02 6.32 -14.48
CA ASN A 50 -9.35 5.88 -14.91
C ASN A 50 -9.34 5.25 -16.31
N VAL A 51 -8.47 5.68 -17.21
CA VAL A 51 -8.25 5.01 -18.50
C VAL A 51 -7.78 3.56 -18.30
N ILE A 52 -6.85 3.31 -17.39
CA ILE A 52 -6.40 1.96 -17.08
C ILE A 52 -7.53 1.15 -16.46
N VAL A 53 -8.25 1.73 -15.49
CA VAL A 53 -9.36 1.06 -14.79
C VAL A 53 -10.48 0.71 -15.76
N SER A 54 -10.79 1.58 -16.72
CA SER A 54 -11.86 1.36 -17.71
C SER A 54 -11.61 0.18 -18.65
N THR A 55 -10.37 -0.32 -18.74
CA THR A 55 -10.06 -1.53 -19.52
C THR A 55 -10.48 -2.82 -18.83
N TYR A 56 -10.87 -2.75 -17.55
CA TYR A 56 -11.30 -3.89 -16.74
C TYR A 56 -12.76 -3.76 -16.38
N HIS A 57 -13.58 -4.71 -16.87
CA HIS A 57 -14.98 -4.83 -16.51
C HIS A 57 -15.22 -6.11 -15.73
N ASP A 58 -15.58 -5.99 -14.47
CA ASP A 58 -16.04 -7.10 -13.64
C ASP A 58 -17.33 -6.67 -12.94
N ALA A 59 -18.45 -7.37 -13.26
CA ALA A 59 -19.75 -7.07 -12.68
C ALA A 59 -19.77 -7.17 -11.15
N ALA A 60 -18.91 -8.01 -10.57
CA ALA A 60 -18.82 -8.19 -9.12
C ALA A 60 -18.19 -6.99 -8.41
N LEU A 61 -17.33 -6.20 -9.08
CA LEU A 61 -16.68 -5.02 -8.53
C LEU A 61 -17.53 -3.74 -8.68
N GLY A 62 -18.45 -3.70 -9.64
CA GLY A 62 -19.20 -2.49 -9.99
C GLY A 62 -18.31 -1.40 -10.58
N ASP A 63 -18.66 -0.13 -10.31
CA ASP A 63 -17.83 1.02 -10.71
C ASP A 63 -16.57 1.11 -9.85
N VAL A 64 -15.42 0.88 -10.48
CA VAL A 64 -14.08 0.94 -9.84
C VAL A 64 -13.29 2.17 -10.25
N GLN A 65 -13.87 3.07 -11.03
CA GLN A 65 -13.25 4.35 -11.35
C GLN A 65 -13.11 5.21 -10.10
N VAL A 66 -12.12 6.09 -10.12
CA VAL A 66 -11.80 6.93 -8.97
C VAL A 66 -12.17 8.39 -9.25
N TYR A 67 -12.84 9.02 -8.29
CA TYR A 67 -13.36 10.36 -8.41
C TYR A 67 -13.12 11.16 -7.12
N PRO A 68 -12.48 12.34 -7.18
CA PRO A 68 -12.28 13.18 -6.01
C PRO A 68 -13.59 13.63 -5.36
N ASP A 69 -14.59 13.94 -6.15
CA ASP A 69 -15.94 14.36 -5.71
C ASP A 69 -16.74 13.25 -5.04
N LYS A 70 -16.38 11.99 -5.27
CA LYS A 70 -16.90 10.82 -4.52
C LYS A 70 -16.04 10.45 -3.31
N GLY A 71 -14.90 11.11 -3.12
CA GLY A 71 -13.99 10.87 -1.98
C GLY A 71 -13.09 9.65 -2.12
N THR A 72 -12.89 9.12 -3.33
CA THR A 72 -11.99 7.98 -3.61
C THR A 72 -10.57 8.40 -3.97
N VAL A 73 -10.29 9.70 -3.98
CA VAL A 73 -8.97 10.27 -4.25
C VAL A 73 -8.55 11.17 -3.08
N ALA A 74 -7.35 10.95 -2.58
CA ALA A 74 -6.71 11.80 -1.58
C ALA A 74 -5.48 12.50 -2.17
N PHE A 75 -5.13 13.65 -1.60
CA PHE A 75 -3.99 14.47 -1.96
C PHE A 75 -3.16 14.75 -0.71
N GLY A 76 -1.82 14.75 -0.80
CA GLY A 76 -1.03 15.07 0.38
C GLY A 76 0.46 14.78 0.26
N SER A 77 1.11 14.78 1.42
CA SER A 77 2.53 14.45 1.58
C SER A 77 2.73 13.43 2.70
N GLY A 78 3.10 12.22 2.33
CA GLY A 78 3.44 11.16 3.28
C GLY A 78 4.69 11.52 4.11
N LEU A 79 5.66 12.24 3.53
CA LEU A 79 6.86 12.71 4.22
C LEU A 79 6.54 13.70 5.35
N HIS A 80 5.62 14.62 5.09
CA HIS A 80 5.21 15.64 6.06
C HIS A 80 4.03 15.19 6.94
N GLY A 81 3.36 14.07 6.60
CA GLY A 81 2.28 13.48 7.39
C GLY A 81 0.94 14.24 7.30
N TRP A 82 0.69 14.95 6.20
CA TRP A 82 -0.57 15.61 5.93
C TRP A 82 -1.22 15.13 4.64
N GLY A 83 -2.54 15.13 4.63
CA GLY A 83 -3.31 14.76 3.44
C GLY A 83 -4.78 15.06 3.63
N PHE A 84 -5.51 15.11 2.53
CA PHE A 84 -6.93 15.39 2.54
C PHE A 84 -7.65 14.69 1.39
N THR A 85 -8.93 14.47 1.58
CA THR A 85 -9.91 14.27 0.52
C THR A 85 -10.80 15.51 0.44
N LEU A 86 -11.61 15.64 -0.59
CA LEU A 86 -12.57 16.75 -0.68
C LEU A 86 -13.59 16.74 0.46
N ARG A 87 -13.76 15.60 1.12
CA ARG A 87 -14.71 15.43 2.23
C ARG A 87 -14.43 16.38 3.40
N GLN A 88 -13.15 16.58 3.77
CA GLN A 88 -12.76 17.50 4.83
C GLN A 88 -13.10 18.94 4.51
N PHE A 89 -12.80 19.38 3.29
CA PHE A 89 -13.15 20.74 2.83
C PHE A 89 -14.66 20.91 2.65
N ALA A 90 -15.35 19.93 2.10
CA ALA A 90 -16.80 19.95 2.00
C ALA A 90 -17.47 20.06 3.38
N ALA A 91 -16.99 19.36 4.39
CA ALA A 91 -17.51 19.46 5.76
C ALA A 91 -17.34 20.86 6.36
N ARG A 92 -16.24 21.57 6.05
CA ARG A 92 -15.99 22.94 6.51
C ARG A 92 -16.91 23.94 5.81
N TYR A 93 -17.10 23.79 4.51
CA TYR A 93 -17.86 24.77 3.72
C TYR A 93 -19.36 24.47 3.66
N SER A 94 -19.80 23.23 3.85
CA SER A 94 -21.23 22.90 3.88
C SER A 94 -21.99 23.69 4.95
N LYS A 95 -21.42 23.81 6.14
CA LYS A 95 -21.98 24.63 7.22
C LYS A 95 -22.07 26.13 6.85
N LYS A 96 -21.02 26.65 6.17
CA LYS A 96 -20.93 28.05 5.80
C LYS A 96 -21.89 28.45 4.68
N PHE A 97 -22.13 27.55 3.72
CA PHE A 97 -22.99 27.80 2.56
C PHE A 97 -24.37 27.21 2.70
N GLY A 98 -24.69 26.49 3.78
CA GLY A 98 -25.99 25.83 3.96
C GLY A 98 -26.29 24.76 2.89
N VAL A 99 -25.25 24.15 2.33
CA VAL A 99 -25.33 23.14 1.26
C VAL A 99 -24.98 21.78 1.85
N ASP A 100 -25.65 20.72 1.39
CA ASP A 100 -25.33 19.37 1.76
C ASP A 100 -23.86 19.01 1.42
N LYS A 101 -23.24 18.17 2.26
CA LYS A 101 -21.81 17.82 2.17
C LYS A 101 -21.46 17.17 0.83
N GLU A 102 -22.29 16.27 0.32
CA GLU A 102 -22.03 15.57 -0.96
C GLU A 102 -22.18 16.53 -2.15
N LYS A 103 -23.20 17.38 -2.13
CA LYS A 103 -23.36 18.43 -3.13
C LYS A 103 -22.21 19.43 -3.10
N MET A 104 -21.66 19.69 -1.91
CA MET A 104 -20.49 20.55 -1.77
C MET A 104 -19.24 19.87 -2.34
N MET A 105 -19.04 18.58 -2.09
CA MET A 105 -17.93 17.82 -2.69
C MET A 105 -17.95 17.89 -4.22
N ALA A 106 -19.12 17.68 -4.84
CA ALA A 106 -19.28 17.78 -6.29
C ALA A 106 -18.94 19.17 -6.84
N LYS A 107 -19.22 20.23 -6.08
CA LYS A 107 -18.88 21.61 -6.47
C LYS A 107 -17.39 21.93 -6.31
N LEU A 108 -16.66 21.21 -5.46
CA LEU A 108 -15.23 21.44 -5.22
C LEU A 108 -14.33 20.81 -6.29
N TRP A 109 -14.84 19.99 -7.20
CA TRP A 109 -14.06 19.35 -8.26
C TRP A 109 -14.61 19.61 -9.66
N GLY A 110 -13.76 19.52 -10.66
CA GLY A 110 -14.13 19.70 -12.07
C GLY A 110 -14.25 21.16 -12.48
N ASP A 111 -15.07 21.43 -13.50
CA ASP A 111 -15.29 22.76 -14.06
C ASP A 111 -16.36 23.52 -13.29
N ASN A 112 -16.12 23.71 -12.02
CA ASN A 112 -16.93 24.53 -11.14
C ASN A 112 -16.16 25.78 -10.73
N PHE A 113 -16.77 26.94 -10.91
CA PHE A 113 -16.20 28.24 -10.63
C PHE A 113 -17.09 28.98 -9.63
N PHE A 114 -16.53 29.87 -8.84
CA PHE A 114 -17.25 30.62 -7.85
C PHE A 114 -17.01 32.13 -8.02
N ASN A 115 -18.09 32.91 -8.09
CA ASN A 115 -18.01 34.35 -8.11
C ASN A 115 -18.17 34.89 -6.67
N PRO A 116 -17.11 35.44 -6.05
CA PRO A 116 -17.14 35.92 -4.68
C PRO A 116 -18.01 37.18 -4.51
N ALA A 117 -18.18 37.99 -5.56
CA ALA A 117 -19.00 39.23 -5.52
C ALA A 117 -20.50 38.92 -5.46
N THR A 118 -20.96 37.99 -6.30
CA THR A 118 -22.37 37.60 -6.37
C THR A 118 -22.71 36.39 -5.49
N LYS A 119 -21.69 35.72 -4.93
CA LYS A 119 -21.80 34.44 -4.16
C LYS A 119 -22.50 33.33 -4.95
N LYS A 120 -22.37 33.33 -6.27
CA LYS A 120 -22.99 32.34 -7.16
C LYS A 120 -21.95 31.36 -7.73
N TRP A 121 -22.39 30.13 -7.92
CA TRP A 121 -21.63 29.08 -8.61
C TRP A 121 -21.88 29.15 -10.11
N SER A 122 -20.84 28.88 -10.90
CA SER A 122 -20.90 28.84 -12.37
C SER A 122 -20.14 27.60 -12.88
N THR A 123 -20.55 27.07 -14.00
CA THR A 123 -19.82 26.07 -14.78
C THR A 123 -18.96 26.70 -15.88
N LYS A 124 -19.06 28.05 -16.05
CA LYS A 124 -18.24 28.79 -17.00
C LYS A 124 -17.11 29.51 -16.26
N SER A 125 -15.96 29.60 -16.88
CA SER A 125 -14.77 30.27 -16.36
C SER A 125 -14.86 31.81 -16.36
N THR A 126 -15.90 32.34 -16.94
CA THR A 126 -16.18 33.81 -17.02
C THR A 126 -17.57 34.14 -16.47
N ASP A 127 -17.70 35.28 -15.85
CA ASP A 127 -19.01 35.81 -15.44
C ASP A 127 -19.75 36.51 -16.61
N ALA A 128 -20.92 37.10 -16.32
CA ALA A 128 -21.74 37.80 -17.31
C ALA A 128 -21.04 39.05 -17.89
N ASP A 129 -20.08 39.61 -17.15
CA ASP A 129 -19.33 40.82 -17.53
C ASP A 129 -18.01 40.46 -18.22
N GLY A 130 -17.75 39.16 -18.53
CA GLY A 130 -16.54 38.68 -19.19
C GLY A 130 -15.32 38.58 -18.26
N LYS A 131 -15.50 38.78 -16.95
CA LYS A 131 -14.42 38.66 -15.97
C LYS A 131 -14.10 37.18 -15.66
N SER A 132 -12.83 36.84 -15.64
CA SER A 132 -12.37 35.47 -15.29
C SER A 132 -12.71 35.11 -13.84
N LEU A 133 -13.32 33.95 -13.66
CA LEU A 133 -13.63 33.36 -12.36
C LEU A 133 -12.58 32.32 -11.98
N GLU A 134 -12.25 32.27 -10.70
CA GLU A 134 -11.33 31.25 -10.18
C GLU A 134 -12.08 29.92 -9.97
N ARG A 135 -11.43 28.82 -10.30
CA ARG A 135 -11.94 27.45 -10.08
C ARG A 135 -12.19 27.23 -8.59
N ALA A 136 -13.29 26.56 -8.27
CA ALA A 136 -13.67 26.30 -6.89
C ALA A 136 -12.61 25.48 -6.13
N PHE A 137 -12.00 24.48 -6.76
CA PHE A 137 -10.91 23.72 -6.16
C PHE A 137 -9.73 24.63 -5.80
N ASN A 138 -9.36 25.55 -6.69
CA ASN A 138 -8.26 26.48 -6.45
C ASN A 138 -8.58 27.45 -5.30
N MET A 139 -9.78 28.00 -5.29
CA MET A 139 -10.20 29.00 -4.30
C MET A 139 -10.44 28.39 -2.91
N PHE A 140 -11.11 27.25 -2.82
CA PHE A 140 -11.55 26.70 -1.53
C PHE A 140 -10.62 25.63 -0.97
N VAL A 141 -9.84 24.93 -1.82
CA VAL A 141 -8.96 23.84 -1.40
C VAL A 141 -7.50 24.25 -1.46
N LEU A 142 -7.01 24.71 -2.60
CA LEU A 142 -5.60 25.04 -2.76
C LEU A 142 -5.22 26.37 -2.10
N ASP A 143 -6.05 27.41 -2.20
CA ASP A 143 -5.72 28.74 -1.67
C ASP A 143 -5.38 28.75 -0.17
N PRO A 144 -6.13 28.10 0.72
CA PRO A 144 -5.75 27.98 2.12
C PRO A 144 -4.38 27.29 2.32
N ILE A 145 -4.09 26.27 1.54
CA ILE A 145 -2.81 25.53 1.61
C ILE A 145 -1.67 26.44 1.13
N TYR A 146 -1.81 27.08 -0.02
CA TYR A 146 -0.80 28.00 -0.55
C TYR A 146 -0.52 29.15 0.41
N LYS A 147 -1.54 29.71 1.05
CA LYS A 147 -1.38 30.77 2.05
C LYS A 147 -0.60 30.33 3.28
N ILE A 148 -0.83 29.09 3.75
CA ILE A 148 -0.07 28.50 4.85
C ILE A 148 1.41 28.37 4.44
N PHE A 149 1.68 27.80 3.27
CA PHE A 149 3.02 27.63 2.76
C PHE A 149 3.75 28.96 2.60
N ASP A 150 3.10 29.97 1.99
CA ASP A 150 3.65 31.31 1.82
C ASP A 150 3.93 31.99 3.16
N ALA A 151 2.99 31.96 4.10
CA ALA A 151 3.13 32.62 5.39
C ALA A 151 4.28 32.00 6.22
N VAL A 152 4.35 30.67 6.25
CA VAL A 152 5.36 29.96 7.06
C VAL A 152 6.75 30.07 6.42
N MET A 153 6.87 29.89 5.11
CA MET A 153 8.17 29.90 4.43
C MET A 153 8.75 31.30 4.29
N ASN A 154 7.90 32.32 4.22
CA ASN A 154 8.32 33.74 4.14
C ASN A 154 8.29 34.47 5.49
N TYR A 155 8.23 33.73 6.61
CA TYR A 155 8.33 34.23 7.99
C TYR A 155 7.34 35.38 8.33
N LYS A 156 6.12 35.35 7.77
CA LYS A 156 5.07 36.37 8.00
C LYS A 156 4.34 36.10 9.33
N LYS A 157 5.00 36.35 10.48
CA LYS A 157 4.53 35.95 11.83
C LYS A 157 3.10 36.41 12.14
N ASP A 158 2.76 37.67 11.85
CA ASP A 158 1.41 38.20 12.12
C ASP A 158 0.32 37.50 11.32
N ASN A 159 0.63 37.14 10.07
CA ASN A 159 -0.29 36.40 9.21
C ASN A 159 -0.46 34.95 9.69
N ILE A 160 0.58 34.33 10.21
CA ILE A 160 0.54 32.95 10.70
C ILE A 160 -0.47 32.83 11.85
N THR A 161 -0.38 33.69 12.88
CA THR A 161 -1.26 33.64 14.05
C THR A 161 -2.73 33.77 13.67
N SER A 162 -3.07 34.83 12.90
CA SER A 162 -4.44 35.05 12.43
C SER A 162 -4.97 33.90 11.55
N MET A 163 -4.07 33.26 10.78
CA MET A 163 -4.45 32.15 9.92
C MET A 163 -4.70 30.86 10.70
N LEU A 164 -3.84 30.56 11.68
CA LEU A 164 -3.99 29.40 12.56
C LEU A 164 -5.29 29.46 13.35
N GLU A 165 -5.67 30.64 13.83
CA GLU A 165 -6.95 30.86 14.51
C GLU A 165 -8.15 30.58 13.57
N LYS A 166 -8.10 31.10 12.33
CA LYS A 166 -9.16 30.85 11.32
C LYS A 166 -9.29 29.39 10.90
N LEU A 167 -8.21 28.63 11.00
CA LEU A 167 -8.16 27.22 10.63
C LEU A 167 -8.39 26.28 11.85
N ASP A 168 -8.56 26.87 13.04
CA ASP A 168 -8.69 26.14 14.33
C ASP A 168 -7.47 25.23 14.61
N VAL A 169 -6.27 25.70 14.29
CA VAL A 169 -5.01 25.00 14.54
C VAL A 169 -4.36 25.56 15.79
N LYS A 170 -4.28 24.75 16.83
CA LYS A 170 -3.63 25.11 18.11
C LYS A 170 -2.23 24.53 18.16
N LEU A 171 -1.23 25.40 18.28
CA LEU A 171 0.17 25.01 18.50
C LEU A 171 0.46 24.88 20.01
N LEU A 172 1.19 23.84 20.36
CA LEU A 172 1.76 23.67 21.71
C LEU A 172 2.87 24.70 21.95
N GLN A 173 3.28 24.86 23.21
CA GLN A 173 4.26 25.89 23.55
C GLN A 173 5.63 25.66 22.89
N ASP A 174 6.08 24.41 22.86
CA ASP A 174 7.31 23.96 22.19
C ASP A 174 7.25 24.03 20.66
N GLU A 175 6.05 23.97 20.08
CA GLU A 175 5.85 24.07 18.64
C GLU A 175 5.85 25.52 18.11
N ARG A 176 5.62 26.50 18.99
CA ARG A 176 5.59 27.92 18.62
C ARG A 176 6.98 28.49 18.30
N ASP A 177 8.02 27.84 18.84
CA ASP A 177 9.42 28.23 18.62
C ASP A 177 9.99 27.63 17.32
N LEU A 178 9.22 26.75 16.64
CA LEU A 178 9.63 26.18 15.37
C LEU A 178 9.51 27.21 14.23
N GLU A 179 10.42 27.11 13.26
CA GLU A 179 10.43 27.96 12.08
C GLU A 179 10.58 27.15 10.78
N GLY A 180 10.24 27.80 9.65
CA GLY A 180 10.42 27.26 8.31
C GLY A 180 9.76 25.88 8.10
N LYS A 181 10.49 24.94 7.52
CA LYS A 181 9.97 23.60 7.18
C LYS A 181 9.50 22.80 8.40
N ALA A 182 10.10 22.99 9.57
CA ALA A 182 9.71 22.31 10.80
C ALA A 182 8.31 22.78 11.27
N LEU A 183 8.10 24.09 11.32
CA LEU A 183 6.79 24.68 11.63
C LEU A 183 5.74 24.28 10.58
N LEU A 184 6.07 24.36 9.30
CA LEU A 184 5.18 23.98 8.21
C LEU A 184 4.67 22.55 8.36
N LYS A 185 5.54 21.61 8.68
CA LYS A 185 5.20 20.21 8.89
C LYS A 185 4.22 20.03 10.05
N VAL A 186 4.41 20.73 11.14
CA VAL A 186 3.51 20.65 12.32
C VAL A 186 2.15 21.28 12.00
N VAL A 187 2.15 22.48 11.41
CA VAL A 187 0.92 23.19 11.04
C VAL A 187 0.08 22.37 10.07
N MET A 188 0.69 21.87 8.99
CA MET A 188 -0.02 21.09 7.99
C MET A 188 -0.56 19.77 8.54
N ARG A 189 0.19 19.09 9.42
CA ARG A 189 -0.25 17.87 10.06
C ARG A 189 -1.45 18.08 10.99
N LYS A 190 -1.50 19.21 11.69
CA LYS A 190 -2.64 19.58 12.55
C LYS A 190 -3.84 20.07 11.75
N PHE A 191 -3.59 20.76 10.64
CA PHE A 191 -4.65 21.26 9.76
C PHE A 191 -5.35 20.14 8.99
N LEU A 192 -4.56 19.24 8.41
CA LEU A 192 -5.00 18.14 7.53
C LEU A 192 -4.26 16.84 7.90
N PRO A 193 -4.60 16.19 9.01
CA PRO A 193 -3.93 14.96 9.43
C PRO A 193 -4.14 13.85 8.39
N ALA A 194 -3.03 13.33 7.83
CA ALA A 194 -3.10 12.32 6.79
C ALA A 194 -3.76 11.02 7.26
N GLY A 195 -3.50 10.61 8.51
CA GLY A 195 -4.05 9.39 9.08
C GLY A 195 -5.58 9.39 9.05
N ASP A 196 -6.21 10.43 9.59
CA ASP A 196 -7.66 10.55 9.67
C ASP A 196 -8.30 10.59 8.28
N SER A 197 -7.71 11.38 7.36
CA SER A 197 -8.20 11.50 5.98
C SER A 197 -8.16 10.18 5.22
N LEU A 198 -7.06 9.43 5.36
CA LEU A 198 -6.87 8.15 4.68
C LEU A 198 -7.74 7.05 5.29
N LEU A 199 -7.85 6.99 6.61
CA LEU A 199 -8.73 6.04 7.29
C LEU A 199 -10.20 6.29 6.94
N GLU A 200 -10.65 7.56 6.93
CA GLU A 200 -12.01 7.91 6.50
C GLU A 200 -12.25 7.45 5.06
N MET A 201 -11.31 7.71 4.15
CA MET A 201 -11.40 7.29 2.74
C MET A 201 -11.51 5.76 2.62
N ILE A 202 -10.69 5.02 3.34
CA ILE A 202 -10.66 3.55 3.33
C ILE A 202 -11.98 2.98 3.87
N VAL A 203 -12.42 3.45 5.03
CA VAL A 203 -13.62 2.90 5.70
C VAL A 203 -14.89 3.15 4.89
N ILE A 204 -15.00 4.31 4.23
CA ILE A 204 -16.21 4.66 3.46
C ILE A 204 -16.24 3.98 2.09
N ASN A 205 -15.10 3.87 1.41
CA ASN A 205 -15.07 3.49 -0.01
C ASN A 205 -14.65 2.04 -0.26
N LEU A 206 -13.89 1.41 0.65
CA LEU A 206 -13.43 0.05 0.45
C LEU A 206 -14.36 -0.96 1.13
N PRO A 207 -14.56 -2.14 0.53
CA PRO A 207 -15.39 -3.18 1.11
C PRO A 207 -14.74 -3.78 2.37
N SER A 208 -15.56 -4.17 3.34
CA SER A 208 -15.09 -4.96 4.48
C SER A 208 -14.60 -6.34 4.04
N PRO A 209 -13.77 -7.04 4.85
CA PRO A 209 -13.36 -8.42 4.57
C PRO A 209 -14.55 -9.35 4.29
N ALA A 210 -15.60 -9.26 5.09
CA ALA A 210 -16.80 -10.07 4.91
C ALA A 210 -17.50 -9.82 3.57
N THR A 211 -17.50 -8.57 3.08
CA THR A 211 -18.07 -8.24 1.76
C THR A 211 -17.12 -8.66 0.64
N ALA A 212 -15.83 -8.35 0.77
CA ALA A 212 -14.86 -8.63 -0.29
C ALA A 212 -14.65 -10.12 -0.53
N GLN A 213 -14.62 -10.95 0.50
CA GLN A 213 -14.37 -12.38 0.37
C GLN A 213 -15.48 -13.11 -0.37
N ARG A 214 -16.73 -12.64 -0.31
CA ARG A 214 -17.86 -13.24 -1.02
C ARG A 214 -17.67 -13.31 -2.53
N TYR A 215 -17.19 -12.24 -3.15
CA TYR A 215 -16.97 -12.21 -4.60
C TYR A 215 -15.56 -12.60 -5.03
N ARG A 216 -14.62 -12.72 -4.04
CA ARG A 216 -13.22 -13.07 -4.31
C ARG A 216 -12.89 -14.54 -4.07
N VAL A 217 -13.72 -15.31 -3.37
CA VAL A 217 -13.41 -16.70 -2.99
C VAL A 217 -12.97 -17.53 -4.19
N GLU A 218 -13.63 -17.38 -5.33
CA GLU A 218 -13.33 -18.08 -6.59
C GLU A 218 -11.93 -17.77 -7.13
N THR A 219 -11.42 -16.56 -6.88
CA THR A 219 -10.08 -16.16 -7.31
C THR A 219 -9.01 -16.47 -6.25
N LEU A 220 -9.39 -16.73 -5.00
CA LEU A 220 -8.50 -16.93 -3.88
C LEU A 220 -8.25 -18.39 -3.54
N TYR A 221 -9.21 -19.28 -3.75
CA TYR A 221 -9.17 -20.68 -3.32
C TYR A 221 -9.09 -21.63 -4.50
N GLU A 222 -8.31 -22.71 -4.37
CA GLU A 222 -8.13 -23.71 -5.45
C GLU A 222 -9.12 -24.88 -5.39
N GLY A 223 -9.79 -25.03 -4.24
CA GLY A 223 -10.73 -26.12 -4.03
C GLY A 223 -12.14 -25.87 -4.58
N PRO A 224 -13.04 -26.84 -4.43
CA PRO A 224 -14.44 -26.68 -4.76
C PRO A 224 -15.09 -25.55 -3.95
N MET A 225 -16.05 -24.84 -4.56
CA MET A 225 -16.69 -23.68 -3.91
C MET A 225 -17.78 -24.08 -2.89
N ASP A 226 -18.12 -25.35 -2.83
CA ASP A 226 -19.09 -25.97 -1.91
C ASP A 226 -18.45 -26.71 -0.74
N ASP A 227 -17.11 -26.75 -0.65
CA ASP A 227 -16.45 -27.32 0.50
C ASP A 227 -16.51 -26.41 1.74
N GLU A 228 -16.29 -27.00 2.91
CA GLU A 228 -16.33 -26.30 4.20
C GLU A 228 -15.37 -25.10 4.28
N SER A 229 -14.19 -25.24 3.69
CA SER A 229 -13.17 -24.18 3.67
C SER A 229 -13.55 -23.03 2.76
N ALA A 230 -14.11 -23.32 1.57
CA ALA A 230 -14.58 -22.28 0.65
C ALA A 230 -15.75 -21.49 1.25
N ILE A 231 -16.71 -22.18 1.90
CA ILE A 231 -17.83 -21.54 2.59
C ILE A 231 -17.31 -20.64 3.73
N GLY A 232 -16.38 -21.12 4.56
CA GLY A 232 -15.78 -20.34 5.63
C GLY A 232 -15.02 -19.11 5.12
N ILE A 233 -14.30 -19.22 4.00
CA ILE A 233 -13.63 -18.09 3.34
C ILE A 233 -14.66 -17.10 2.81
N ARG A 234 -15.68 -17.56 2.10
CA ARG A 234 -16.74 -16.73 1.51
C ARG A 234 -17.45 -15.88 2.56
N ASP A 235 -17.79 -16.50 3.67
CA ASP A 235 -18.59 -15.87 4.72
C ASP A 235 -17.72 -15.15 5.76
N CYS A 236 -16.37 -15.25 5.64
CA CYS A 236 -15.42 -14.70 6.59
C CYS A 236 -15.73 -15.14 8.03
N ASP A 237 -16.08 -16.43 8.20
CA ASP A 237 -16.56 -16.97 9.47
C ASP A 237 -15.41 -17.28 10.42
N PRO A 238 -15.34 -16.64 11.61
CA PRO A 238 -14.31 -16.90 12.60
C PRO A 238 -14.43 -18.27 13.30
N ASN A 239 -15.59 -18.95 13.20
CA ASN A 239 -15.85 -20.26 13.81
C ASN A 239 -15.67 -21.45 12.84
N ALA A 240 -15.53 -21.18 11.56
CA ALA A 240 -15.26 -22.20 10.55
C ALA A 240 -13.81 -22.74 10.68
N PRO A 241 -13.45 -23.82 9.96
CA PRO A 241 -12.08 -24.28 9.90
C PRO A 241 -11.09 -23.17 9.49
N LEU A 242 -9.93 -23.15 10.14
CA LEU A 242 -8.90 -22.16 9.81
C LEU A 242 -8.44 -22.31 8.36
N VAL A 243 -8.45 -21.20 7.63
CA VAL A 243 -7.73 -21.03 6.38
C VAL A 243 -7.01 -19.68 6.42
N LEU A 244 -5.69 -19.73 6.41
CA LEU A 244 -4.80 -18.58 6.47
C LEU A 244 -3.80 -18.66 5.32
N TYR A 245 -3.63 -17.57 4.61
CA TYR A 245 -2.61 -17.44 3.57
C TYR A 245 -1.41 -16.64 4.07
N VAL A 246 -0.23 -17.27 4.04
CA VAL A 246 1.05 -16.60 4.30
C VAL A 246 1.55 -16.00 2.99
N SER A 247 1.64 -14.68 2.95
CA SER A 247 2.02 -13.94 1.73
C SER A 247 3.53 -13.73 1.62
N LYS A 248 4.22 -13.53 2.74
CA LYS A 248 5.67 -13.29 2.79
C LYS A 248 6.27 -13.61 4.15
N MET A 249 7.60 -13.73 4.15
CA MET A 249 8.41 -13.86 5.36
C MET A 249 9.05 -12.53 5.71
N VAL A 250 8.80 -12.00 6.90
CA VAL A 250 9.36 -10.75 7.40
C VAL A 250 10.52 -11.06 8.34
N PRO A 251 11.75 -10.58 8.09
CA PRO A 251 12.89 -10.85 8.94
C PRO A 251 12.71 -10.26 10.34
N THR A 252 13.10 -10.99 11.37
CA THR A 252 13.12 -10.50 12.75
C THR A 252 14.45 -9.81 13.08
N SER A 253 14.51 -9.10 14.21
CA SER A 253 15.77 -8.60 14.78
C SER A 253 16.73 -9.73 15.15
N ASP A 254 16.21 -10.90 15.49
CA ASP A 254 17.00 -12.10 15.77
C ASP A 254 17.55 -12.68 14.47
N LYS A 255 18.88 -12.76 14.39
CA LYS A 255 19.58 -13.18 13.17
C LYS A 255 19.09 -14.56 12.70
N GLY A 256 18.38 -14.56 11.56
CA GLY A 256 18.01 -15.78 10.84
C GLY A 256 16.63 -16.32 11.07
N ARG A 257 15.80 -15.68 11.89
CA ARG A 257 14.38 -16.01 12.07
C ARG A 257 13.49 -15.08 11.28
N PHE A 258 12.29 -15.58 10.95
CA PHE A 258 11.31 -14.83 10.20
C PHE A 258 9.93 -14.93 10.85
N TYR A 259 9.14 -13.88 10.72
CA TYR A 259 7.71 -13.91 10.94
C TYR A 259 6.99 -14.28 9.65
N ALA A 260 6.11 -15.27 9.69
CA ALA A 260 5.24 -15.57 8.58
C ALA A 260 4.08 -14.57 8.59
N PHE A 261 4.10 -13.61 7.67
CA PHE A 261 3.08 -12.56 7.56
C PHE A 261 1.96 -13.02 6.64
N GLY A 262 0.73 -13.06 7.16
CA GLY A 262 -0.39 -13.59 6.42
C GLY A 262 -1.73 -12.97 6.83
N ARG A 263 -2.77 -13.43 6.14
CA ARG A 263 -4.15 -13.05 6.41
C ARG A 263 -4.99 -14.27 6.72
N VAL A 264 -5.82 -14.15 7.75
CA VAL A 264 -6.82 -15.15 8.11
C VAL A 264 -8.06 -14.92 7.25
N PHE A 265 -8.42 -15.90 6.44
CA PHE A 265 -9.61 -15.83 5.59
C PHE A 265 -10.82 -16.54 6.19
N SER A 266 -10.59 -17.61 6.96
CA SER A 266 -11.60 -18.40 7.64
C SER A 266 -11.07 -18.89 8.98
N GLY A 267 -11.94 -19.06 9.95
CA GLY A 267 -11.57 -19.55 11.27
C GLY A 267 -10.83 -18.51 12.14
N THR A 268 -10.24 -19.00 13.21
CA THR A 268 -9.43 -18.19 14.13
C THR A 268 -8.11 -18.90 14.41
N VAL A 269 -6.99 -18.22 14.17
CA VAL A 269 -5.67 -18.76 14.48
C VAL A 269 -5.29 -18.44 15.92
N ARG A 270 -4.76 -19.44 16.66
CA ARG A 270 -4.28 -19.33 18.04
C ARG A 270 -2.90 -19.93 18.18
N SER A 271 -2.16 -19.49 19.19
CA SER A 271 -0.91 -20.15 19.58
C SER A 271 -1.21 -21.48 20.29
N GLY A 272 -0.35 -22.48 20.07
CA GLY A 272 -0.46 -23.81 20.73
C GLY A 272 -1.01 -24.93 19.85
N PRO A 273 -2.19 -24.82 19.24
CA PRO A 273 -2.74 -25.86 18.38
C PRO A 273 -1.82 -26.20 17.21
N LYS A 274 -1.89 -27.48 16.76
CA LYS A 274 -1.21 -27.94 15.55
C LYS A 274 -2.08 -27.61 14.34
N TYR A 275 -1.47 -27.03 13.33
CA TYR A 275 -2.09 -26.74 12.05
C TYR A 275 -1.34 -27.44 10.92
N ARG A 276 -2.02 -27.67 9.83
CA ARG A 276 -1.47 -28.17 8.58
C ARG A 276 -0.87 -26.97 7.84
N ILE A 277 0.41 -27.07 7.53
CA ILE A 277 1.16 -26.08 6.77
C ILE A 277 1.36 -26.67 5.38
N GLN A 278 0.68 -26.12 4.41
CA GLN A 278 0.66 -26.56 3.02
C GLN A 278 1.55 -25.62 2.19
N GLY A 279 2.60 -26.18 1.60
CA GLY A 279 3.44 -25.45 0.66
C GLY A 279 2.75 -25.27 -0.71
N PRO A 280 3.36 -24.51 -1.63
CA PRO A 280 2.75 -24.19 -2.92
C PRO A 280 2.55 -25.42 -3.85
N ASN A 281 3.26 -26.51 -3.59
CA ASN A 281 3.16 -27.76 -4.39
C ASN A 281 2.29 -28.84 -3.73
N TYR A 282 1.67 -28.54 -2.59
CA TYR A 282 0.79 -29.48 -1.91
C TYR A 282 -0.43 -29.80 -2.76
N LEU A 283 -0.76 -31.08 -2.82
CA LEU A 283 -1.99 -31.60 -3.44
C LEU A 283 -2.79 -32.36 -2.39
N PRO A 284 -4.13 -32.18 -2.32
CA PRO A 284 -4.98 -32.91 -1.40
C PRO A 284 -4.81 -34.42 -1.52
N GLY A 285 -4.72 -35.11 -0.37
CA GLY A 285 -4.49 -36.55 -0.31
C GLY A 285 -3.01 -36.99 -0.42
N LYS A 286 -2.09 -36.09 -0.76
CA LYS A 286 -0.64 -36.35 -0.74
C LYS A 286 0.00 -35.80 0.53
N LYS A 287 1.16 -36.38 0.88
CA LYS A 287 1.96 -35.92 2.04
C LYS A 287 3.12 -35.00 1.63
N ASP A 288 3.32 -34.81 0.35
CA ASP A 288 4.38 -33.96 -0.18
C ASP A 288 4.06 -32.50 0.09
N ASP A 289 5.06 -31.73 0.53
CA ASP A 289 4.96 -30.31 0.88
C ASP A 289 3.89 -30.00 1.96
N LEU A 290 3.67 -30.98 2.87
CA LEU A 290 2.75 -30.89 4.00
C LEU A 290 3.49 -31.07 5.32
N PHE A 291 3.31 -30.12 6.22
CA PHE A 291 3.85 -30.18 7.58
C PHE A 291 2.71 -29.97 8.60
N VAL A 292 2.73 -30.72 9.70
CA VAL A 292 1.76 -30.54 10.80
C VAL A 292 2.54 -30.06 12.02
N LYS A 293 2.41 -28.76 12.33
CA LYS A 293 3.19 -28.10 13.39
C LYS A 293 2.35 -27.08 14.17
N ALA A 294 2.74 -26.85 15.41
CA ALA A 294 2.13 -25.83 16.23
C ALA A 294 2.67 -24.44 15.91
N VAL A 295 1.79 -23.43 15.92
CA VAL A 295 2.16 -22.02 15.92
C VAL A 295 2.65 -21.67 17.32
N GLN A 296 3.88 -21.17 17.42
CA GLN A 296 4.47 -20.84 18.73
C GLN A 296 3.86 -19.59 19.33
N ARG A 297 3.71 -18.53 18.55
CA ARG A 297 3.07 -17.27 18.94
C ARG A 297 2.40 -16.60 17.76
N THR A 298 1.34 -15.88 18.07
CA THR A 298 0.63 -14.97 17.18
C THR A 298 0.98 -13.54 17.55
N ILE A 299 1.24 -12.70 16.56
CA ILE A 299 1.67 -11.32 16.72
C ILE A 299 0.89 -10.39 15.81
N LEU A 300 0.60 -9.20 16.32
CA LEU A 300 0.09 -8.09 15.52
C LEU A 300 1.28 -7.24 15.04
N MET A 301 1.34 -6.97 13.75
CA MET A 301 2.40 -6.19 13.14
C MET A 301 1.86 -4.82 12.70
N MET A 302 2.28 -3.77 13.39
CA MET A 302 1.90 -2.37 13.14
C MET A 302 3.14 -1.56 12.73
N GLY A 303 3.56 -1.69 11.47
CA GLY A 303 4.80 -1.09 10.99
C GLY A 303 6.01 -1.70 11.70
N ARG A 304 6.74 -0.90 12.48
CA ARG A 304 7.88 -1.36 13.31
C ARG A 304 7.49 -1.88 14.70
N TYR A 305 6.23 -1.68 15.10
CA TYR A 305 5.74 -2.17 16.38
C TYR A 305 5.16 -3.56 16.22
N ILE A 306 5.54 -4.45 17.12
CA ILE A 306 5.11 -5.85 17.13
C ILE A 306 4.57 -6.14 18.52
N GLU A 307 3.32 -6.57 18.58
CA GLU A 307 2.64 -6.91 19.83
C GLU A 307 2.19 -8.37 19.80
N PRO A 308 2.41 -9.15 20.88
CA PRO A 308 1.83 -10.49 21.00
C PRO A 308 0.31 -10.38 21.16
N ILE A 309 -0.40 -11.28 20.48
CA ILE A 309 -1.87 -11.43 20.62
C ILE A 309 -2.20 -12.88 20.91
N GLU A 310 -3.32 -13.14 21.57
CA GLU A 310 -3.74 -14.50 21.93
C GLU A 310 -4.30 -15.24 20.73
N ASP A 311 -5.16 -14.56 19.97
CA ASP A 311 -5.79 -15.10 18.77
C ASP A 311 -6.00 -14.05 17.68
N CYS A 312 -6.32 -14.50 16.47
CA CYS A 312 -6.63 -13.63 15.35
C CYS A 312 -7.75 -14.26 14.50
N PRO A 313 -8.96 -13.66 14.49
CA PRO A 313 -10.09 -14.18 13.72
C PRO A 313 -10.02 -13.84 12.24
N ALA A 314 -10.89 -14.47 11.45
CA ALA A 314 -11.05 -14.24 10.03
C ALA A 314 -11.19 -12.74 9.67
N GLY A 315 -10.65 -12.36 8.52
CA GLY A 315 -10.64 -10.98 8.02
C GLY A 315 -9.45 -10.14 8.48
N ASN A 316 -8.65 -10.60 9.42
CA ASN A 316 -7.52 -9.87 9.98
C ASN A 316 -6.17 -10.35 9.44
N ILE A 317 -5.16 -9.51 9.62
CA ILE A 317 -3.77 -9.77 9.26
C ILE A 317 -3.01 -10.14 10.53
N VAL A 318 -2.12 -11.13 10.43
CA VAL A 318 -1.37 -11.67 11.55
C VAL A 318 0.05 -12.04 11.14
N GLY A 319 0.98 -11.94 12.07
CA GLY A 319 2.30 -12.55 12.00
C GLY A 319 2.37 -13.83 12.85
N LEU A 320 2.97 -14.88 12.30
CA LEU A 320 3.12 -16.17 12.98
C LEU A 320 4.59 -16.45 13.25
N VAL A 321 4.86 -16.93 14.46
CA VAL A 321 6.21 -17.32 14.90
C VAL A 321 6.34 -18.84 14.89
N GLY A 322 7.49 -19.36 14.43
CA GLY A 322 7.82 -20.79 14.46
C GLY A 322 7.47 -21.57 13.22
N ILE A 323 7.00 -20.90 12.16
CA ILE A 323 6.59 -21.51 10.89
C ILE A 323 7.63 -21.33 9.79
N ASP A 324 8.57 -20.42 9.97
CA ASP A 324 9.60 -20.01 9.01
C ASP A 324 10.49 -21.16 8.51
N GLN A 325 10.56 -22.27 9.21
CA GLN A 325 11.34 -23.44 8.81
C GLN A 325 10.61 -24.29 7.75
N PHE A 326 9.28 -24.21 7.69
CA PHE A 326 8.44 -25.10 6.88
C PHE A 326 7.98 -24.44 5.58
N LEU A 327 7.96 -23.12 5.50
CA LEU A 327 7.60 -22.37 4.31
C LEU A 327 8.80 -21.59 3.77
N LEU A 328 9.01 -21.66 2.46
CA LEU A 328 10.04 -20.89 1.78
C LEU A 328 9.61 -19.44 1.55
N LYS A 329 8.46 -19.24 0.93
CA LYS A 329 7.94 -17.89 0.57
C LYS A 329 6.49 -17.72 1.04
N SER A 330 5.59 -18.42 0.42
CA SER A 330 4.15 -18.36 0.67
C SER A 330 3.59 -19.76 0.91
N GLY A 331 2.41 -19.86 1.47
CA GLY A 331 1.73 -21.12 1.69
C GLY A 331 0.40 -20.94 2.39
N THR A 332 -0.33 -22.02 2.53
CA THR A 332 -1.62 -22.08 3.21
C THR A 332 -1.49 -22.78 4.54
N ILE A 333 -2.13 -22.23 5.56
CA ILE A 333 -2.20 -22.85 6.89
C ILE A 333 -3.67 -23.13 7.18
N THR A 334 -3.99 -24.36 7.53
CA THR A 334 -5.36 -24.79 7.77
C THR A 334 -5.48 -25.76 8.95
N SER A 335 -6.65 -25.81 9.55
CA SER A 335 -7.05 -26.84 10.51
C SER A 335 -7.80 -28.00 9.83
N SER A 336 -8.31 -27.82 8.62
CA SER A 336 -9.05 -28.84 7.89
C SER A 336 -8.12 -29.84 7.19
N GLU A 337 -8.51 -31.12 7.17
CA GLU A 337 -7.76 -32.16 6.46
C GLU A 337 -8.05 -32.19 4.97
N THR A 338 -9.19 -31.66 4.55
CA THR A 338 -9.69 -31.66 3.18
C THR A 338 -9.41 -30.34 2.45
N ALA A 339 -8.90 -29.33 3.14
CA ALA A 339 -8.68 -28.01 2.55
C ALA A 339 -7.62 -28.06 1.43
N HIS A 340 -7.94 -27.38 0.34
CA HIS A 340 -7.03 -27.08 -0.75
C HIS A 340 -6.16 -25.86 -0.45
N ASN A 341 -5.20 -25.60 -1.32
CA ASN A 341 -4.37 -24.41 -1.21
C ASN A 341 -5.14 -23.11 -1.54
N MET A 342 -4.71 -22.03 -0.94
CA MET A 342 -4.99 -20.70 -1.47
C MET A 342 -4.15 -20.47 -2.73
N LYS A 343 -4.74 -19.83 -3.74
CA LYS A 343 -4.04 -19.53 -4.99
C LYS A 343 -2.84 -18.62 -4.73
N VAL A 344 -1.69 -19.02 -5.24
CA VAL A 344 -0.46 -18.22 -5.14
C VAL A 344 -0.53 -17.07 -6.14
N MET A 345 -0.32 -15.85 -5.67
CA MET A 345 -0.22 -14.69 -6.56
C MET A 345 0.97 -14.87 -7.52
N LYS A 346 0.69 -14.87 -8.82
CA LYS A 346 1.74 -14.90 -9.84
C LYS A 346 2.31 -13.49 -9.97
N PHE A 347 3.57 -13.33 -9.55
CA PHE A 347 4.29 -12.09 -9.81
C PHE A 347 4.54 -11.97 -11.32
N SER A 348 4.08 -10.89 -11.92
CA SER A 348 4.25 -10.62 -13.36
C SER A 348 5.67 -10.16 -13.74
N VAL A 349 6.55 -9.96 -12.75
CA VAL A 349 7.91 -9.48 -12.98
C VAL A 349 8.87 -10.67 -12.92
N SER A 350 9.38 -11.07 -14.09
CA SER A 350 10.51 -11.99 -14.18
C SER A 350 11.81 -11.27 -13.79
N PRO A 351 12.77 -11.96 -13.16
CA PRO A 351 14.08 -11.39 -12.91
C PRO A 351 14.78 -11.02 -14.23
N VAL A 352 15.17 -9.76 -14.33
CA VAL A 352 15.79 -9.20 -15.56
C VAL A 352 17.31 -9.22 -15.48
N VAL A 353 17.86 -9.06 -14.27
CA VAL A 353 19.32 -9.00 -14.02
C VAL A 353 19.73 -10.17 -13.15
N GLN A 354 20.81 -10.82 -13.53
CA GLN A 354 21.37 -11.93 -12.78
C GLN A 354 22.88 -11.74 -12.55
N VAL A 355 23.37 -12.20 -11.40
CA VAL A 355 24.78 -12.08 -11.00
C VAL A 355 25.26 -13.40 -10.43
N ALA A 356 26.42 -13.86 -10.82
CA ALA A 356 27.11 -14.97 -10.18
C ALA A 356 27.76 -14.49 -8.86
N VAL A 357 27.61 -15.28 -7.82
CA VAL A 357 28.12 -14.99 -6.47
C VAL A 357 29.06 -16.09 -6.03
N GLU A 358 30.27 -15.72 -5.65
CA GLU A 358 31.29 -16.63 -5.22
C GLU A 358 31.84 -16.25 -3.82
N VAL A 359 32.30 -17.23 -3.05
CA VAL A 359 32.95 -17.00 -1.76
C VAL A 359 34.43 -16.72 -1.93
N LYS A 360 34.96 -15.82 -1.11
CA LYS A 360 36.44 -15.59 -1.05
C LYS A 360 37.21 -16.78 -0.49
N ASN A 361 36.63 -17.44 0.51
CA ASN A 361 37.20 -18.62 1.18
C ASN A 361 36.23 -19.79 1.05
N ALA A 362 36.69 -20.94 0.62
CA ALA A 362 35.86 -22.15 0.48
C ALA A 362 35.12 -22.53 1.78
N ALA A 363 35.71 -22.26 2.96
CA ALA A 363 35.09 -22.50 4.25
C ALA A 363 33.79 -21.70 4.50
N ASP A 364 33.57 -20.61 3.75
CA ASP A 364 32.38 -19.78 3.88
C ASP A 364 31.23 -20.20 2.94
N LEU A 365 31.41 -21.24 2.12
CA LEU A 365 30.40 -21.75 1.20
C LEU A 365 29.06 -22.09 1.90
N PRO A 366 29.04 -22.79 3.06
CA PRO A 366 27.79 -23.06 3.77
C PRO A 366 27.06 -21.79 4.18
N LYS A 367 27.79 -20.72 4.58
CA LYS A 367 27.24 -19.42 4.95
C LYS A 367 26.64 -18.71 3.73
N LEU A 368 27.28 -18.83 2.54
CA LEU A 368 26.73 -18.29 1.29
C LEU A 368 25.39 -18.98 0.97
N VAL A 369 25.35 -20.29 0.95
CA VAL A 369 24.15 -21.07 0.62
C VAL A 369 23.01 -20.73 1.56
N GLU A 370 23.26 -20.71 2.87
CA GLU A 370 22.25 -20.31 3.85
C GLU A 370 21.83 -18.85 3.65
N GLY A 371 22.77 -17.98 3.37
CA GLY A 371 22.55 -16.59 3.03
C GLY A 371 21.61 -16.43 1.83
N LEU A 372 21.83 -17.12 0.74
CA LEU A 372 20.98 -17.08 -0.45
C LEU A 372 19.58 -17.64 -0.20
N LYS A 373 19.46 -18.73 0.57
CA LYS A 373 18.16 -19.26 1.01
C LYS A 373 17.36 -18.21 1.82
N ARG A 374 18.00 -17.51 2.74
CA ARG A 374 17.36 -16.44 3.52
C ARG A 374 16.96 -15.26 2.65
N LEU A 375 17.78 -14.88 1.67
CA LEU A 375 17.46 -13.82 0.72
C LEU A 375 16.21 -14.15 -0.09
N SER A 376 16.15 -15.36 -0.65
CA SER A 376 14.97 -15.84 -1.39
C SER A 376 13.71 -15.92 -0.52
N LYS A 377 13.82 -16.08 0.80
CA LYS A 377 12.70 -16.04 1.73
C LYS A 377 12.21 -14.61 2.01
N SER A 378 13.15 -13.68 2.20
CA SER A 378 12.84 -12.31 2.58
C SER A 378 12.27 -11.47 1.43
N ASP A 379 12.71 -11.78 0.20
CA ASP A 379 12.29 -11.03 -0.99
C ASP A 379 11.71 -11.97 -2.05
N PRO A 380 10.38 -11.89 -2.31
CA PRO A 380 9.73 -12.76 -3.30
C PRO A 380 10.19 -12.49 -4.73
N CYS A 381 10.73 -11.31 -5.02
CA CYS A 381 11.23 -10.93 -6.35
C CYS A 381 12.66 -11.39 -6.62
N VAL A 382 13.35 -11.94 -5.60
CA VAL A 382 14.68 -12.51 -5.74
C VAL A 382 14.59 -14.01 -5.99
N GLN A 383 15.35 -14.49 -6.97
CA GLN A 383 15.56 -15.91 -7.23
C GLN A 383 17.03 -16.24 -7.01
N ALA A 384 17.30 -17.38 -6.40
CA ALA A 384 18.66 -17.90 -6.23
C ALA A 384 18.67 -19.38 -6.55
N TRP A 385 19.60 -19.79 -7.40
CA TRP A 385 19.80 -21.21 -7.79
C TRP A 385 21.27 -21.50 -8.04
N ILE A 386 21.59 -22.77 -8.20
CA ILE A 386 22.90 -23.21 -8.64
C ILE A 386 22.79 -23.50 -10.14
N ALA A 387 23.65 -22.88 -10.94
CA ALA A 387 23.75 -23.16 -12.36
C ALA A 387 24.37 -24.54 -12.63
N GLU A 388 24.23 -25.07 -13.83
CA GLU A 388 24.84 -26.32 -14.27
C GLU A 388 26.37 -26.28 -14.16
N THR A 389 26.96 -25.10 -14.25
CA THR A 389 28.39 -24.81 -14.03
C THR A 389 28.84 -24.93 -12.57
N GLY A 390 27.89 -25.07 -11.61
CA GLY A 390 28.15 -25.06 -10.17
C GLY A 390 28.20 -23.70 -9.53
N GLU A 391 28.00 -22.61 -10.30
CA GLU A 391 27.97 -21.24 -9.79
C GLU A 391 26.65 -20.92 -9.09
N HIS A 392 26.72 -20.16 -8.01
CA HIS A 392 25.53 -19.64 -7.35
C HIS A 392 25.05 -18.37 -8.05
N ILE A 393 23.88 -18.42 -8.65
CA ILE A 393 23.26 -17.30 -9.36
C ILE A 393 22.21 -16.63 -8.47
N VAL A 394 22.22 -15.32 -8.46
CA VAL A 394 21.17 -14.48 -7.85
C VAL A 394 20.58 -13.59 -8.93
N ALA A 395 19.27 -13.62 -9.06
CA ALA A 395 18.55 -12.79 -10.04
C ALA A 395 17.49 -11.93 -9.34
N GLY A 396 17.28 -10.73 -9.88
CA GLY A 396 16.33 -9.76 -9.34
C GLY A 396 15.75 -8.85 -10.43
N ALA A 397 14.84 -7.96 -10.01
CA ALA A 397 14.07 -7.10 -10.89
C ALA A 397 14.88 -5.95 -11.54
N GLY A 398 16.13 -5.73 -11.11
CA GLY A 398 17.02 -4.70 -11.65
C GLY A 398 18.32 -4.59 -10.89
N GLU A 399 19.28 -3.81 -11.42
CA GLU A 399 20.61 -3.63 -10.83
C GLU A 399 20.57 -3.07 -9.40
N LEU A 400 19.82 -1.98 -9.18
CA LEU A 400 19.67 -1.38 -7.85
C LEU A 400 19.06 -2.36 -6.84
N HIS A 401 18.09 -3.16 -7.28
CA HIS A 401 17.46 -4.19 -6.44
C HIS A 401 18.50 -5.22 -5.99
N LEU A 402 19.27 -5.76 -6.93
CA LEU A 402 20.34 -6.71 -6.62
C LEU A 402 21.45 -6.09 -5.75
N GLU A 403 21.82 -4.86 -6.03
CA GLU A 403 22.81 -4.13 -5.23
C GLU A 403 22.38 -3.99 -3.77
N ILE A 404 21.11 -3.62 -3.53
CA ILE A 404 20.53 -3.53 -2.18
C ILE A 404 20.54 -4.91 -1.51
N CYS A 405 20.06 -5.95 -2.20
CA CYS A 405 20.01 -7.32 -1.68
C CYS A 405 21.40 -7.86 -1.32
N LEU A 406 22.41 -7.54 -2.11
CA LEU A 406 23.79 -7.94 -1.88
C LEU A 406 24.49 -7.08 -0.83
N LYS A 407 24.19 -5.74 -0.75
CA LYS A 407 24.76 -4.84 0.26
C LYS A 407 24.26 -5.13 1.67
N VAL A 408 22.97 -5.37 1.85
CA VAL A 408 22.38 -5.71 3.15
C VAL A 408 23.08 -6.92 3.78
N ARG A 409 23.69 -7.79 2.98
CA ARG A 409 24.42 -8.96 3.46
C ARG A 409 25.93 -8.78 3.57
N ARG A 410 26.53 -7.76 2.95
CA ARG A 410 27.95 -7.44 3.20
C ARG A 410 28.23 -7.10 4.67
N ALA A 411 27.26 -6.54 5.38
CA ALA A 411 27.37 -6.23 6.80
C ALA A 411 27.23 -7.45 7.73
N ALA A 412 26.70 -8.57 7.24
CA ALA A 412 26.46 -9.77 8.06
C ALA A 412 27.36 -10.97 7.72
N THR A 413 28.02 -10.99 6.55
CA THR A 413 28.87 -12.12 6.15
C THR A 413 29.86 -11.71 5.06
N CYS A 414 31.14 -12.13 5.19
CA CYS A 414 32.27 -11.80 4.30
C CYS A 414 32.10 -12.38 2.87
N TYR A 415 31.40 -11.65 1.97
CA TYR A 415 31.38 -11.98 0.54
C TYR A 415 32.05 -10.91 -0.29
N LYS A 416 32.79 -11.33 -1.30
CA LYS A 416 33.16 -10.52 -2.44
C LYS A 416 32.20 -10.89 -3.57
N VAL A 417 31.36 -9.94 -4.00
CA VAL A 417 30.73 -10.02 -5.31
C VAL A 417 31.86 -9.83 -6.30
N LEU A 418 32.04 -10.76 -7.22
CA LEU A 418 32.89 -10.55 -8.38
C LEU A 418 32.24 -9.43 -9.22
N SER A 419 32.67 -8.21 -8.98
CA SER A 419 32.01 -6.98 -9.47
C SER A 419 32.23 -6.69 -10.96
N ASP A 420 32.89 -7.55 -11.71
CA ASP A 420 33.30 -7.25 -13.08
C ASP A 420 32.48 -7.93 -14.17
N LYS A 421 31.47 -8.72 -13.83
CA LYS A 421 30.56 -9.31 -14.82
C LYS A 421 29.11 -9.25 -14.36
N ILE A 422 28.51 -8.08 -14.42
CA ILE A 422 27.04 -7.95 -14.50
C ILE A 422 26.65 -8.43 -15.89
N MET A 423 26.27 -9.69 -16.01
CA MET A 423 25.70 -10.18 -17.25
C MET A 423 24.24 -9.78 -17.33
N VAL A 424 23.97 -8.73 -18.08
CA VAL A 424 22.61 -8.34 -18.47
C VAL A 424 22.18 -9.31 -19.58
N ASN A 425 21.45 -10.36 -19.23
CA ASN A 425 20.77 -11.19 -20.21
C ASN A 425 19.46 -10.50 -20.62
N ILE A 426 19.54 -9.62 -21.61
CA ILE A 426 18.36 -9.18 -22.33
C ILE A 426 17.94 -10.33 -23.24
N LYS A 427 17.07 -11.22 -22.77
CA LYS A 427 16.30 -12.06 -23.69
C LYS A 427 15.31 -11.16 -24.42
N ILE A 428 15.70 -10.68 -25.59
CA ILE A 428 14.77 -10.15 -26.58
C ILE A 428 13.99 -11.38 -27.05
N GLY A 429 12.77 -11.52 -26.56
CA GLY A 429 11.85 -12.54 -27.05
C GLY A 429 11.50 -12.24 -28.51
N SER A 430 11.78 -13.19 -29.38
CA SER A 430 11.20 -13.31 -30.71
C SER A 430 9.74 -13.73 -30.60
#